data_1fa5b7ff311555abfe36a7b6f829fa47
#
_entry.id   1fa5b7ff311555abfe36a7b6f829fa47
#
_cell.length_a   1.000
_cell.length_b   1.000
_cell.length_c   1.000
_cell.angle_alpha   90.00
_cell.angle_beta   90.00
_cell.angle_gamma   90.00
#
_symmetry.space_group_name_H-M   'P 1'
#
loop_
_entity.id
_entity.type
_entity.pdbx_description
1 polymer ?
#
loop_
_entity_poly.entity_id
_entity_poly.type
_entity_poly.pdbx_seq_one_letter_code
_entity_poly.pdbx_strand_id
1 'polypeptide(L)'
;MGHGGLKEAKKERGDIMPAGTSYLFKAGMLSDSIYKKVDEKESAYYESGVKNQFLHAVHPIGWFKKLEVEIDGKEVAQENIWFVIRGQWFAAEKMYTISEVFWNLMEEAQICIYLPELLTTGTHHVKCTFIMSMLEDTQVLDMENKWPRRVEFVEGELKLEEMV
;
A
#
# COMPACT_ATOMS: atom_id res chain seq x y z
N MET A 1 23.65 -12.73 6.39
CA MET A 1 23.59 -13.27 5.89
C MET A 1 23.37 -13.39 5.45
N GLY A 2 23.36 -13.13 5.96
CA GLY A 2 23.46 -13.56 5.33
C GLY A 2 22.95 -13.62 5.15
N HIS A 3 23.04 -13.42 5.22
CA HIS A 3 22.70 -13.92 4.67
C HIS A 3 22.46 -14.13 4.67
N GLY A 4 22.65 -13.75 5.24
CA GLY A 4 22.61 -14.34 4.99
C GLY A 4 22.10 -14.17 4.85
N GLY A 5 22.12 -13.69 4.99
CA GLY A 5 21.80 -13.89 4.64
C GLY A 5 21.04 -13.92 4.05
N LEU A 6 20.99 -13.74 3.58
CA LEU A 6 20.16 -14.10 2.90
C LEU A 6 19.96 -15.23 2.80
N LYS A 7 19.94 -15.81 3.22
CA LYS A 7 19.59 -16.76 3.18
C LYS A 7 18.92 -17.21 3.82
N GLU A 8 18.79 -16.98 4.45
CA GLU A 8 18.06 -17.26 4.99
C GLU A 8 17.18 -16.67 4.96
N ALA A 9 17.12 -16.10 5.00
CA ALA A 9 16.17 -15.57 4.94
C ALA A 9 15.49 -15.85 3.93
N LYS A 10 15.52 -16.19 3.30
CA LYS A 10 14.90 -16.45 2.41
C LYS A 10 14.26 -17.45 2.44
N LYS A 11 14.20 -17.97 3.06
CA LYS A 11 13.56 -18.78 3.05
C LYS A 11 12.48 -18.65 3.66
N GLU A 12 12.41 -18.09 4.52
CA GLU A 12 11.37 -17.99 5.05
C GLU A 12 10.55 -17.29 4.39
N ARG A 13 10.84 -16.38 3.98
CA ARG A 13 10.06 -15.65 3.28
C ARG A 13 10.09 -16.13 2.01
N GLY A 14 10.97 -16.60 1.80
CA GLY A 14 11.06 -16.85 0.55
C GLY A 14 10.08 -17.67 0.08
N ASP A 15 9.80 -18.29 0.68
CA ASP A 15 8.94 -19.06 0.29
C ASP A 15 7.88 -18.49 -0.32
N ILE A 16 7.51 -17.50 0.02
CA ILE A 16 6.41 -16.99 -0.47
C ILE A 16 6.59 -16.47 -1.70
N MET A 17 7.68 -16.13 -2.05
CA MET A 17 7.88 -15.42 -3.24
C MET A 17 8.28 -16.32 -4.31
N PRO A 18 7.56 -16.38 -5.36
CA PRO A 18 7.96 -17.18 -6.45
C PRO A 18 9.17 -16.60 -7.09
N ALA A 19 9.69 -17.31 -7.97
CA ALA A 19 10.83 -16.87 -8.69
C ALA A 19 10.57 -15.51 -9.22
N GLY A 20 11.49 -14.74 -9.24
CA GLY A 20 11.37 -13.42 -9.73
C GLY A 20 10.72 -12.52 -8.81
N THR A 21 10.73 -12.85 -7.67
CA THR A 21 9.97 -12.28 -6.77
C THR A 21 9.87 -10.93 -6.66
N SER A 22 10.58 -10.25 -6.14
CA SER A 22 10.25 -8.89 -5.80
C SER A 22 10.80 -7.95 -6.82
N TYR A 23 9.95 -7.19 -7.43
CA TYR A 23 10.36 -6.10 -8.30
C TYR A 23 10.12 -4.80 -7.59
N LEU A 24 10.00 -4.82 -6.26
CA LEU A 24 9.68 -3.65 -5.50
C LEU A 24 10.94 -3.03 -4.92
N PHE A 25 11.18 -1.77 -5.30
CA PHE A 25 12.25 -1.00 -4.72
C PHE A 25 11.66 -0.26 -3.56
N LYS A 26 11.92 -0.67 -2.34
CA LYS A 26 11.20 -0.14 -1.18
C LYS A 26 11.76 1.17 -0.64
N ALA A 27 13.02 1.45 -0.89
CA ALA A 27 13.61 2.65 -0.32
C ALA A 27 12.94 3.88 -0.90
N GLY A 28 12.41 4.71 -0.04
CA GLY A 28 11.75 5.93 -0.48
C GLY A 28 10.36 5.74 -1.07
N MET A 29 9.83 4.53 -1.02
CA MET A 29 8.50 4.30 -1.58
C MET A 29 7.44 4.97 -0.72
N LEU A 30 7.53 4.84 0.60
CA LEU A 30 6.64 5.59 1.48
C LEU A 30 7.26 6.94 1.77
N SER A 31 6.43 7.96 1.88
CA SER A 31 6.92 9.28 2.26
C SER A 31 7.37 9.25 3.72
N ASP A 32 8.04 10.30 4.13
CA ASP A 32 8.54 10.40 5.50
C ASP A 32 7.51 10.96 6.46
N SER A 33 6.42 11.45 5.96
CA SER A 33 5.44 12.17 6.78
C SER A 33 4.04 11.70 6.50
N ILE A 34 3.21 11.86 7.49
CA ILE A 34 1.80 11.60 7.36
C ILE A 34 1.11 12.90 7.76
N TYR A 35 0.05 13.26 7.05
CA TYR A 35 -0.61 14.54 7.25
C TYR A 35 -2.05 14.34 7.65
N LYS A 36 -2.50 15.10 8.63
CA LYS A 36 -3.90 15.09 9.02
C LYS A 36 -4.64 16.11 8.17
N LYS A 37 -5.70 15.69 7.54
CA LYS A 37 -6.48 16.54 6.66
C LYS A 37 -7.95 16.38 6.97
N VAL A 38 -8.77 17.22 6.36
CA VAL A 38 -10.20 17.23 6.60
C VAL A 38 -10.89 17.22 5.24
N ASP A 39 -11.91 16.39 5.11
CA ASP A 39 -12.63 16.29 3.85
C ASP A 39 -13.77 17.32 3.80
N GLU A 40 -14.57 17.27 2.76
CA GLU A 40 -15.64 18.24 2.59
C GLU A 40 -16.68 18.18 3.68
N LYS A 41 -16.80 17.05 4.33
CA LYS A 41 -17.77 16.91 5.41
C LYS A 41 -17.12 17.16 6.76
N GLU A 42 -15.91 17.71 6.72
CA GLU A 42 -15.15 18.03 7.92
C GLU A 42 -14.76 16.81 8.73
N SER A 43 -14.65 15.67 8.07
CA SER A 43 -14.15 14.46 8.73
C SER A 43 -12.64 14.40 8.55
N ALA A 44 -11.95 14.09 9.63
CA ALA A 44 -10.50 14.03 9.59
C ALA A 44 -10.03 12.73 8.97
N TYR A 45 -8.99 12.82 8.18
CA TYR A 45 -8.33 11.63 7.64
C TYR A 45 -6.83 11.88 7.63
N TYR A 46 -6.08 10.81 7.42
CA TYR A 46 -4.62 10.90 7.41
C TYR A 46 -4.11 10.47 6.05
N GLU A 47 -3.16 11.22 5.52
CA GLU A 47 -2.67 11.00 4.18
C GLU A 47 -1.18 10.73 4.20
N SER A 48 -0.73 9.67 3.53
CA SER A 48 0.68 9.43 3.33
C SER A 48 0.92 9.18 1.86
N GLY A 49 2.08 9.59 1.39
CA GLY A 49 2.42 9.42 -0.02
C GLY A 49 3.08 8.09 -0.27
N VAL A 50 2.84 7.51 -1.43
CA VAL A 50 3.48 6.28 -1.84
C VAL A 50 3.83 6.40 -3.31
N LYS A 51 5.08 6.10 -3.66
CA LYS A 51 5.53 6.15 -5.03
C LYS A 51 5.49 4.79 -5.66
N ASN A 52 5.16 4.76 -6.94
CA ASN A 52 5.21 3.51 -7.68
C ASN A 52 6.67 3.21 -8.00
N GLN A 53 7.29 2.41 -7.16
CA GLN A 53 8.67 2.00 -7.36
C GLN A 53 8.77 0.52 -7.67
N PHE A 54 7.69 -0.05 -8.20
CA PHE A 54 7.75 -1.38 -8.72
C PHE A 54 8.61 -1.34 -9.99
N LEU A 55 9.36 -2.39 -10.21
CA LEU A 55 10.23 -2.38 -11.38
C LEU A 55 9.45 -2.50 -12.68
N HIS A 56 8.24 -2.99 -12.63
CA HIS A 56 7.39 -2.92 -13.80
C HIS A 56 6.88 -1.48 -13.88
N ALA A 57 6.98 -0.92 -15.02
CA ALA A 57 6.82 0.51 -15.16
C ALA A 57 5.44 1.06 -14.84
N VAL A 58 4.41 0.46 -15.32
CA VAL A 58 3.08 1.01 -15.19
C VAL A 58 2.13 -0.10 -14.79
N HIS A 59 1.29 0.19 -13.81
CA HIS A 59 0.32 -0.78 -13.36
C HIS A 59 -1.08 -0.21 -13.41
N PRO A 60 -2.03 -0.92 -14.01
CA PRO A 60 -3.44 -0.53 -13.81
C PRO A 60 -3.76 -0.73 -12.34
N ILE A 61 -4.50 0.17 -11.74
CA ILE A 61 -4.78 0.00 -10.33
C ILE A 61 -5.67 -1.21 -10.07
N GLY A 62 -6.34 -1.72 -11.09
CA GLY A 62 -7.13 -2.93 -10.96
C GLY A 62 -6.31 -4.18 -10.70
N TRP A 63 -4.99 -4.12 -10.89
CA TRP A 63 -4.14 -5.24 -10.54
C TRP A 63 -4.01 -5.37 -9.03
N PHE A 64 -4.31 -4.31 -8.27
CA PHE A 64 -4.22 -4.35 -6.83
C PHE A 64 -5.54 -4.91 -6.29
N LYS A 65 -5.52 -6.17 -5.89
CA LYS A 65 -6.72 -6.87 -5.47
C LYS A 65 -7.07 -6.58 -4.04
N LYS A 66 -6.08 -6.14 -3.28
CA LYS A 66 -6.32 -5.72 -1.91
C LYS A 66 -5.21 -4.79 -1.47
N LEU A 67 -5.57 -3.77 -0.72
CA LEU A 67 -4.62 -2.85 -0.11
C LEU A 67 -4.91 -2.86 1.38
N GLU A 68 -3.92 -3.27 2.18
CA GLU A 68 -4.08 -3.31 3.62
C GLU A 68 -3.17 -2.27 4.24
N VAL A 69 -3.61 -1.63 5.29
CA VAL A 69 -2.82 -0.63 5.98
C VAL A 69 -2.86 -0.90 7.46
N GLU A 70 -1.69 -0.81 8.10
CA GLU A 70 -1.59 -0.89 9.54
C GLU A 70 -0.92 0.37 10.07
N ILE A 71 -1.42 0.90 11.16
CA ILE A 71 -0.81 2.03 11.84
C ILE A 71 -0.47 1.57 13.25
N ASP A 72 0.79 1.64 13.61
CA ASP A 72 1.27 1.24 14.93
C ASP A 72 0.80 -0.17 15.29
N GLY A 73 0.80 -1.05 14.30
CA GLY A 73 0.46 -2.45 14.50
C GLY A 73 -1.03 -2.75 14.46
N LYS A 74 -1.87 -1.74 14.24
CA LYS A 74 -3.31 -1.98 14.20
C LYS A 74 -3.81 -1.85 12.78
N GLU A 75 -4.62 -2.81 12.38
CA GLU A 75 -5.16 -2.80 11.04
C GLU A 75 -6.22 -1.74 10.88
N VAL A 76 -6.21 -1.05 9.75
CA VAL A 76 -7.24 -0.09 9.40
C VAL A 76 -8.33 -0.85 8.67
N ALA A 77 -9.58 -0.59 9.03
CA ALA A 77 -10.70 -1.27 8.38
C ALA A 77 -10.70 -0.95 6.89
N GLN A 78 -10.97 -1.94 6.08
CA GLN A 78 -10.91 -1.78 4.63
C GLN A 78 -11.80 -0.65 4.12
N GLU A 79 -12.95 -0.48 4.69
CA GLU A 79 -13.86 0.57 4.23
C GLU A 79 -13.32 1.97 4.54
N ASN A 80 -12.28 2.07 5.33
CA ASN A 80 -11.69 3.35 5.69
C ASN A 80 -10.42 3.67 4.93
N ILE A 81 -10.06 2.86 3.94
CA ILE A 81 -8.84 3.05 3.18
C ILE A 81 -9.16 3.51 1.77
N TRP A 82 -8.50 4.58 1.34
CA TRP A 82 -8.69 5.13 0.02
C TRP A 82 -7.34 5.30 -0.67
N PHE A 83 -7.32 5.00 -1.95
CA PHE A 83 -6.14 5.19 -2.79
C PHE A 83 -6.44 6.39 -3.68
N VAL A 84 -5.59 7.39 -3.64
CA VAL A 84 -5.83 8.64 -4.35
C VAL A 84 -4.72 8.85 -5.33
N ILE A 85 -5.08 9.09 -6.58
CA ILE A 85 -4.08 9.32 -7.61
C ILE A 85 -4.57 10.44 -8.49
N ARG A 86 -3.73 11.43 -8.70
CA ARG A 86 -4.05 12.61 -9.49
C ARG A 86 -5.39 13.23 -9.06
N GLY A 87 -5.63 13.23 -7.75
CA GLY A 87 -6.81 13.85 -7.19
C GLY A 87 -8.08 13.02 -7.25
N GLN A 88 -8.00 11.81 -7.78
CA GLN A 88 -9.16 10.93 -7.83
C GLN A 88 -9.09 9.91 -6.72
N TRP A 89 -10.18 9.75 -6.01
CA TRP A 89 -10.25 8.89 -4.85
C TRP A 89 -10.91 7.57 -5.21
N PHE A 90 -10.24 6.47 -4.89
CA PHE A 90 -10.77 5.14 -5.16
C PHE A 90 -10.80 4.37 -3.85
N ALA A 91 -11.95 3.80 -3.51
CA ALA A 91 -12.06 2.98 -2.33
C ALA A 91 -11.14 1.77 -2.49
N ALA A 92 -10.37 1.47 -1.47
CA ALA A 92 -9.45 0.34 -1.56
C ALA A 92 -10.19 -0.93 -1.93
N GLU A 93 -11.39 -1.09 -1.40
CA GLU A 93 -12.16 -2.29 -1.68
C GLU A 93 -12.59 -2.43 -3.12
N LYS A 94 -12.53 -1.35 -3.89
CA LYS A 94 -13.01 -1.37 -5.27
C LYS A 94 -11.90 -1.22 -6.29
N MET A 95 -10.65 -1.12 -5.85
CA MET A 95 -9.55 -0.92 -6.79
C MET A 95 -9.50 -2.01 -7.84
N TYR A 96 -9.85 -3.23 -7.46
CA TYR A 96 -9.74 -4.34 -8.41
C TYR A 96 -10.70 -4.20 -9.58
N THR A 97 -11.66 -3.31 -9.51
CA THR A 97 -12.62 -3.11 -10.60
C THR A 97 -12.20 -2.00 -11.56
N ILE A 98 -11.09 -1.32 -11.31
CA ILE A 98 -10.71 -0.13 -12.07
C ILE A 98 -9.66 -0.51 -13.11
N SER A 99 -10.04 -0.61 -14.36
CA SER A 99 -9.12 -1.06 -15.38
C SER A 99 -8.51 0.06 -16.20
N GLU A 100 -9.03 1.27 -16.06
CA GLU A 100 -8.59 2.35 -16.94
C GLU A 100 -7.74 3.41 -16.30
N VAL A 101 -7.40 3.24 -15.04
CA VAL A 101 -6.54 4.18 -14.35
C VAL A 101 -5.22 3.49 -14.07
N PHE A 102 -4.15 4.14 -14.48
CA PHE A 102 -2.82 3.56 -14.38
C PHE A 102 -1.97 4.35 -13.41
N TRP A 103 -1.17 3.65 -12.68
CA TRP A 103 -0.21 4.24 -11.74
C TRP A 103 1.14 4.19 -12.43
N ASN A 104 1.66 5.35 -12.78
CA ASN A 104 2.87 5.42 -13.57
C ASN A 104 4.11 5.24 -12.71
N LEU A 105 5.18 4.78 -13.33
CA LEU A 105 6.42 4.56 -12.62
C LEU A 105 6.88 5.85 -11.95
N MET A 106 7.23 5.75 -10.71
CA MET A 106 7.70 6.86 -9.87
C MET A 106 6.63 7.91 -9.58
N GLU A 107 5.42 7.70 -10.03
CA GLU A 107 4.36 8.62 -9.70
C GLU A 107 3.93 8.43 -8.27
N GLU A 108 3.72 9.51 -7.54
CA GLU A 108 3.28 9.43 -6.17
C GLU A 108 1.76 9.42 -6.11
N ALA A 109 1.23 8.44 -5.40
CA ALA A 109 -0.18 8.39 -5.06
C ALA A 109 -0.29 8.65 -3.58
N GLN A 110 -1.49 8.80 -3.07
CA GLN A 110 -1.70 8.98 -1.64
C GLN A 110 -2.56 7.84 -1.12
N ILE A 111 -2.23 7.41 0.08
CA ILE A 111 -3.08 6.48 0.80
C ILE A 111 -3.73 7.29 1.90
N CYS A 112 -5.04 7.37 1.88
CA CYS A 112 -5.80 8.17 2.82
C CYS A 112 -6.64 7.25 3.68
N ILE A 113 -6.55 7.43 4.99
CA ILE A 113 -7.25 6.54 5.91
C ILE A 113 -8.06 7.34 6.91
N TYR A 114 -9.23 6.81 7.23
CA TYR A 114 -10.08 7.38 8.28
C TYR A 114 -9.93 6.48 9.50
N LEU A 115 -9.61 7.07 10.63
CA LEU A 115 -9.39 6.32 11.86
C LEU A 115 -10.44 6.70 12.88
N PRO A 116 -10.86 5.75 13.72
CA PRO A 116 -11.85 6.06 14.73
C PRO A 116 -11.31 6.99 15.81
N GLU A 117 -9.99 7.00 15.99
CA GLU A 117 -9.39 7.86 16.98
C GLU A 117 -8.27 8.65 16.36
N LEU A 118 -8.09 9.86 16.84
CA LEU A 118 -7.04 10.72 16.29
C LEU A 118 -5.67 10.21 16.73
N LEU A 119 -4.72 10.34 15.83
CA LEU A 119 -3.34 10.01 16.14
C LEU A 119 -2.70 11.20 16.86
N THR A 120 -1.78 10.88 17.76
CA THR A 120 -1.02 11.94 18.41
C THR A 120 0.08 12.40 17.47
N THR A 121 0.51 13.62 17.67
CA THR A 121 1.65 14.16 16.94
C THR A 121 2.88 13.33 17.28
N GLY A 122 3.73 13.11 16.32
CA GLY A 122 4.96 12.34 16.53
C GLY A 122 5.10 11.29 15.47
N THR A 123 5.88 10.27 15.76
CA THR A 123 6.23 9.25 14.79
C THR A 123 5.30 8.06 14.93
N HIS A 124 4.83 7.57 13.79
CA HIS A 124 3.95 6.42 13.75
C HIS A 124 4.50 5.42 12.74
N HIS A 125 4.35 4.15 13.07
CA HIS A 125 4.79 3.11 12.15
C HIS A 125 3.64 2.79 11.21
N VAL A 126 3.92 2.90 9.90
CA VAL A 126 2.91 2.67 8.86
C VAL A 126 3.36 1.49 8.01
N LYS A 127 2.46 0.57 7.78
CA LYS A 127 2.75 -0.56 6.91
C LYS A 127 1.62 -0.70 5.91
N CYS A 128 1.98 -0.74 4.63
CA CYS A 128 1.02 -0.92 3.55
C CYS A 128 1.32 -2.21 2.83
N THR A 129 0.32 -3.03 2.61
CA THR A 129 0.49 -4.30 1.94
C THR A 129 -0.36 -4.29 0.68
N PHE A 130 0.30 -4.60 -0.44
CA PHE A 130 -0.36 -4.63 -1.74
C PHE A 130 -0.45 -6.09 -2.20
N ILE A 131 -1.65 -6.55 -2.47
CA ILE A 131 -1.86 -7.89 -3.01
C ILE A 131 -2.25 -7.71 -4.46
N MET A 132 -1.44 -8.24 -5.37
CA MET A 132 -1.54 -7.94 -6.77
C MET A 132 -1.78 -9.19 -7.60
N SER A 133 -2.54 -9.04 -8.66
CA SER A 133 -2.73 -10.09 -9.63
C SER A 133 -3.08 -9.44 -10.94
N MET A 134 -2.61 -10.01 -12.05
CA MET A 134 -2.93 -9.47 -13.35
C MET A 134 -4.28 -9.94 -13.86
N LEU A 135 -4.99 -10.76 -13.09
CA LEU A 135 -6.32 -11.17 -13.50
C LEU A 135 -7.26 -10.00 -13.31
N GLU A 136 -7.99 -9.67 -14.36
CA GLU A 136 -8.84 -8.50 -14.29
C GLU A 136 -10.16 -8.78 -13.61
N ASP A 137 -10.73 -7.77 -13.02
CA ASP A 137 -12.06 -7.81 -12.44
C ASP A 137 -12.27 -8.95 -11.46
N THR A 138 -11.20 -9.41 -10.86
CA THR A 138 -11.28 -10.52 -9.93
C THR A 138 -10.61 -10.16 -8.63
N GLN A 139 -11.37 -10.22 -7.56
CA GLN A 139 -10.75 -10.07 -6.26
C GLN A 139 -10.23 -11.42 -5.81
N VAL A 140 -8.99 -11.45 -5.44
CA VAL A 140 -8.36 -12.70 -5.06
C VAL A 140 -8.72 -13.00 -3.62
N LEU A 141 -9.71 -13.85 -3.42
CA LEU A 141 -10.12 -14.20 -2.08
C LEU A 141 -9.53 -15.54 -1.65
N ASP A 142 -9.42 -16.47 -2.57
CA ASP A 142 -8.82 -17.75 -2.27
C ASP A 142 -7.38 -17.69 -2.70
N MET A 143 -6.54 -17.34 -1.75
CA MET A 143 -5.16 -17.08 -2.08
C MET A 143 -4.40 -18.30 -2.49
N GLU A 144 -4.86 -19.45 -2.14
CA GLU A 144 -4.14 -20.66 -2.47
C GLU A 144 -4.26 -21.03 -3.93
N ASN A 145 -5.35 -20.68 -4.52
CA ASN A 145 -5.61 -21.14 -5.87
C ASN A 145 -5.55 -20.08 -6.93
N LYS A 146 -5.20 -18.90 -6.57
CA LYS A 146 -5.16 -17.83 -7.55
C LYS A 146 -3.75 -17.61 -8.04
N TRP A 147 -3.62 -17.51 -9.32
CA TRP A 147 -2.33 -17.39 -9.93
C TRP A 147 -2.45 -16.50 -11.15
N PRO A 148 -1.49 -15.65 -11.42
CA PRO A 148 -0.36 -15.32 -10.54
C PRO A 148 -0.77 -14.26 -9.55
N ARG A 149 -0.03 -14.22 -8.44
CA ARG A 149 -0.35 -13.30 -7.39
C ARG A 149 0.94 -12.90 -6.68
N ARG A 150 1.02 -11.67 -6.27
CA ARG A 150 2.16 -11.20 -5.50
C ARG A 150 1.66 -10.45 -4.29
N VAL A 151 2.38 -10.59 -3.20
CA VAL A 151 2.10 -9.84 -1.99
C VAL A 151 3.36 -9.06 -1.67
N GLU A 152 3.26 -7.74 -1.65
CA GLU A 152 4.40 -6.88 -1.35
C GLU A 152 3.98 -5.91 -0.28
N PHE A 153 4.91 -5.55 0.59
CA PHE A 153 4.57 -4.55 1.59
C PHE A 153 5.71 -3.56 1.73
N VAL A 154 5.37 -2.36 2.18
CA VAL A 154 6.35 -1.36 2.55
C VAL A 154 5.96 -0.83 3.91
N GLU A 155 6.95 -0.50 4.71
CA GLU A 155 6.67 0.03 6.04
C GLU A 155 7.73 1.03 6.40
N GLY A 156 7.41 1.92 7.29
CA GLY A 156 8.34 2.95 7.72
C GLY A 156 7.79 3.72 8.89
N GLU A 157 8.67 4.56 9.43
CA GLU A 157 8.30 5.43 10.51
C GLU A 157 7.99 6.78 9.91
N LEU A 158 6.76 7.20 9.98
CA LEU A 158 6.31 8.45 9.38
C LEU A 158 5.99 9.44 10.48
N LYS A 159 6.37 10.69 10.25
CA LYS A 159 6.16 11.71 11.25
C LYS A 159 4.87 12.45 10.96
N LEU A 160 3.99 12.51 11.96
CA LEU A 160 2.77 13.29 11.87
C LEU A 160 3.07 14.66 12.42
N GLU A 161 3.05 15.65 11.53
CA GLU A 161 3.35 17.00 11.91
C GLU A 161 2.07 17.72 12.23
N GLU A 162 2.18 18.69 13.12
CA GLU A 162 1.03 19.43 13.51
C GLU A 162 0.59 20.32 12.38
N MET A 163 -0.69 20.37 12.13
CA MET A 163 -1.18 21.24 11.10
C MET A 163 -1.18 22.65 11.59
N VAL A 164 -0.84 23.53 10.76
CA VAL A 164 -0.78 24.92 11.13
C VAL A 164 -1.99 25.67 10.63
#